data_5377f5ef4c6e1f108f192dcefddd20fe
#
_entry.id   5377f5ef4c6e1f108f192dcefddd20fe
#
_cell.length_a   1.000
_cell.length_b   1.000
_cell.length_c   1.000
_cell.angle_alpha   90.00
_cell.angle_beta   90.00
_cell.angle_gamma   90.00
#
_symmetry.space_group_name_H-M   'P 1'
#
loop_
_entity.id
_entity.type
_entity.pdbx_description
1 polymer ?
#
loop_
_entity_poly.entity_id
_entity_poly.type
_entity_poly.pdbx_seq_one_letter_code
_entity_poly.pdbx_strand_id
1 'polypeptide(L)'
;MGRHVSLLLYSARSPLESEKLLLLPGMEIIKHQKTALVLGGSGLVGGFVLQQLLDHPAYKRVISLGRRELRLEGEGLEQHVIDFDNLKACQEFMQAQDVFSCLGTTMAKAGSKADFYKVDYTYAYESAKLAAEAGANQLMLVSSVGADPDSLFFYTRVKGELSEAVRKLPYWAIHIFEPSVLLGPRKEQRLGEQLAVRLTKNIAPYIRGPRIGKYRPVEAEDVAKAMITAAQGLQPGQMRYDSETIYDMANANTQLLR
;
A
#
# COMPACT_ATOMS: atom_id res chain seq x y z
N MET A 1 14.19 14.64 -36.84
CA MET A 1 15.36 14.90 -35.99
C MET A 1 15.13 14.19 -34.69
N GLY A 2 15.65 12.95 -34.57
CA GLY A 2 15.52 12.12 -33.37
C GLY A 2 16.58 12.52 -32.35
N ARG A 3 16.17 12.78 -31.12
CA ARG A 3 17.10 12.89 -30.00
C ARG A 3 17.24 11.54 -29.33
N HIS A 4 18.39 10.90 -29.55
CA HIS A 4 18.84 9.75 -28.77
C HIS A 4 19.11 10.21 -27.34
N VAL A 5 18.38 9.62 -26.37
CA VAL A 5 18.72 9.72 -24.96
C VAL A 5 19.76 8.63 -24.68
N SER A 6 21.02 9.03 -24.56
CA SER A 6 22.10 8.13 -24.15
C SER A 6 21.95 7.79 -22.66
N LEU A 7 21.74 6.51 -22.36
CA LEU A 7 21.94 5.96 -21.03
C LEU A 7 23.43 6.03 -20.69
N LEU A 8 23.83 6.92 -19.80
CA LEU A 8 25.15 6.91 -19.18
C LEU A 8 25.15 5.90 -18.03
N LEU A 9 25.65 4.69 -18.32
CA LEU A 9 26.06 3.74 -17.31
C LEU A 9 27.38 4.23 -16.68
N TYR A 10 27.29 4.79 -15.47
CA TYR A 10 28.47 5.12 -14.70
C TYR A 10 28.90 3.89 -13.90
N SER A 11 30.06 3.34 -14.23
CA SER A 11 30.66 2.20 -13.53
C SER A 11 31.21 2.66 -12.17
N ALA A 12 30.52 2.31 -11.10
CA ALA A 12 30.95 2.59 -9.73
C ALA A 12 31.87 1.47 -9.19
N ARG A 13 32.93 1.90 -8.53
CA ARG A 13 33.94 1.05 -7.86
C ARG A 13 33.44 0.72 -6.44
N SER A 14 32.83 -0.40 -6.24
CA SER A 14 32.73 -1.27 -5.06
C SER A 14 31.39 -2.01 -4.99
N PRO A 15 31.33 -3.23 -4.46
CA PRO A 15 30.09 -4.04 -4.45
C PRO A 15 29.05 -3.60 -3.41
N LEU A 16 29.20 -2.46 -2.77
CA LEU A 16 28.34 -1.93 -1.70
C LEU A 16 27.69 -0.57 -2.01
N GLU A 17 27.91 0.00 -3.20
CA GLU A 17 27.19 1.20 -3.59
C GLU A 17 25.82 0.84 -4.12
N SER A 18 24.78 1.35 -3.41
CA SER A 18 23.39 1.29 -3.82
C SER A 18 23.26 1.69 -5.29
N GLU A 19 22.71 0.81 -6.15
CA GLU A 19 22.35 1.18 -7.52
C GLU A 19 21.34 2.32 -7.50
N LYS A 20 21.79 3.51 -7.81
CA LYS A 20 20.97 4.72 -7.93
C LYS A 20 20.50 4.85 -9.37
N LEU A 21 19.21 4.82 -9.59
CA LEU A 21 18.63 5.11 -10.90
C LEU A 21 18.23 6.61 -10.94
N LEU A 22 18.98 7.41 -11.70
CA LEU A 22 18.68 8.82 -11.94
C LEU A 22 17.66 8.92 -13.09
N LEU A 23 16.40 9.22 -12.79
CA LEU A 23 15.33 9.32 -13.78
C LEU A 23 14.98 10.76 -14.18
N LEU A 24 15.18 11.72 -13.28
CA LEU A 24 14.98 13.15 -13.50
C LEU A 24 16.02 13.92 -12.68
N PRO A 25 16.36 15.17 -13.03
CA PRO A 25 17.25 15.99 -12.23
C PRO A 25 16.72 16.14 -10.79
N GLY A 26 17.49 15.63 -9.83
CA GLY A 26 17.15 15.69 -8.39
C GLY A 26 16.33 14.51 -7.86
N MET A 27 15.92 13.54 -8.69
CA MET A 27 15.21 12.34 -8.23
C MET A 27 16.16 11.15 -8.18
N GLU A 28 16.27 10.52 -7.01
CA GLU A 28 17.13 9.38 -6.76
C GLU A 28 16.28 8.19 -6.32
N ILE A 29 16.24 7.13 -7.14
CA ILE A 29 15.53 5.89 -6.81
C ILE A 29 16.52 4.88 -6.30
N ILE A 30 16.37 4.52 -5.03
CA ILE A 30 17.20 3.55 -4.34
C ILE A 30 16.52 2.18 -4.43
N LYS A 31 17.26 1.15 -4.86
CA LYS A 31 16.76 -0.23 -4.95
C LYS A 31 16.92 -1.01 -3.64
N HIS A 32 17.97 -0.71 -2.88
CA HIS A 32 18.34 -1.43 -1.66
C HIS A 32 18.51 -0.43 -0.50
N GLN A 33 18.47 -0.94 0.72
CA GLN A 33 18.56 -0.13 1.94
C GLN A 33 17.48 0.96 2.06
N LYS A 34 16.31 0.69 1.51
CA LYS A 34 15.17 1.60 1.56
C LYS A 34 14.63 1.78 2.97
N THR A 35 13.99 2.92 3.20
CA THR A 35 13.07 3.12 4.31
C THR A 35 11.64 2.98 3.81
N ALA A 36 10.85 2.16 4.49
CA ALA A 36 9.42 2.06 4.28
C ALA A 36 8.66 2.78 5.39
N LEU A 37 7.60 3.50 5.04
CA LEU A 37 6.64 4.07 5.97
C LEU A 37 5.33 3.31 5.88
N VAL A 38 4.86 2.74 6.98
CA VAL A 38 3.61 1.99 7.06
C VAL A 38 2.58 2.73 7.91
N LEU A 39 1.48 3.07 7.30
CA LEU A 39 0.31 3.66 7.93
C LEU A 39 -0.76 2.59 8.08
N GLY A 40 -1.30 2.41 9.29
CA GLY A 40 -2.32 1.40 9.54
C GLY A 40 -1.78 -0.01 9.80
N GLY A 41 -0.56 -0.15 10.34
CA GLY A 41 0.08 -1.42 10.68
C GLY A 41 -0.71 -2.31 11.67
N SER A 42 -1.62 -1.73 12.45
CA SER A 42 -2.54 -2.50 13.33
C SER A 42 -3.72 -3.14 12.58
N GLY A 43 -3.90 -2.84 11.30
CA GLY A 43 -4.94 -3.40 10.42
C GLY A 43 -4.55 -4.75 9.85
N LEU A 44 -5.50 -5.41 9.16
CA LEU A 44 -5.29 -6.74 8.60
C LEU A 44 -4.19 -6.75 7.53
N VAL A 45 -4.28 -5.90 6.52
CA VAL A 45 -3.27 -5.80 5.46
C VAL A 45 -1.97 -5.19 5.99
N GLY A 46 -2.06 -4.08 6.76
CA GLY A 46 -0.88 -3.40 7.28
C GLY A 46 -0.01 -4.25 8.21
N GLY A 47 -0.62 -5.18 8.95
CA GLY A 47 0.12 -6.13 9.78
C GLY A 47 0.97 -7.09 8.93
N PHE A 48 0.43 -7.61 7.83
CA PHE A 48 1.20 -8.44 6.88
C PHE A 48 2.26 -7.62 6.14
N VAL A 49 1.96 -6.37 5.78
CA VAL A 49 2.95 -5.46 5.17
C VAL A 49 4.14 -5.27 6.10
N LEU A 50 3.90 -4.97 7.39
CA LEU A 50 4.99 -4.81 8.36
C LEU A 50 5.85 -6.06 8.47
N GLN A 51 5.24 -7.23 8.66
CA GLN A 51 5.97 -8.50 8.78
C GLN A 51 6.83 -8.77 7.54
N GLN A 52 6.26 -8.65 6.35
CA GLN A 52 6.98 -8.94 5.12
C GLN A 52 8.07 -7.91 4.80
N LEU A 53 7.90 -6.64 5.17
CA LEU A 53 8.93 -5.61 5.00
C LEU A 53 10.13 -5.83 5.91
N LEU A 54 9.92 -6.29 7.14
CA LEU A 54 10.99 -6.60 8.08
C LEU A 54 11.88 -7.76 7.61
N ASP A 55 11.27 -8.73 6.91
CA ASP A 55 12.00 -9.87 6.33
C ASP A 55 12.57 -9.57 4.93
N HIS A 56 12.24 -8.41 4.33
CA HIS A 56 12.58 -8.12 2.94
C HIS A 56 13.93 -7.42 2.80
N PRO A 57 14.91 -7.99 2.05
CA PRO A 57 16.28 -7.50 2.00
C PRO A 57 16.47 -6.09 1.42
N ALA A 58 15.49 -5.58 0.69
CA ALA A 58 15.54 -4.23 0.14
C ALA A 58 15.29 -3.13 1.19
N TYR A 59 14.72 -3.47 2.34
CA TYR A 59 14.39 -2.50 3.39
C TYR A 59 15.29 -2.67 4.61
N LYS A 60 15.97 -1.59 4.96
CA LYS A 60 16.81 -1.51 6.17
C LYS A 60 16.06 -0.91 7.35
N ARG A 61 15.06 -0.08 7.06
CA ARG A 61 14.29 0.66 8.07
C ARG A 61 12.81 0.59 7.72
N VAL A 62 11.98 0.26 8.70
CA VAL A 62 10.53 0.22 8.58
C VAL A 62 9.91 1.07 9.66
N ILE A 63 9.30 2.19 9.29
CA ILE A 63 8.64 3.11 10.20
C ILE A 63 7.15 2.76 10.24
N SER A 64 6.62 2.50 11.42
CA SER A 64 5.18 2.28 11.65
C SER A 64 4.58 3.45 12.40
N LEU A 65 3.67 4.18 11.75
CA LEU A 65 2.91 5.23 12.42
C LEU A 65 1.50 4.74 12.76
N GLY A 66 1.10 4.89 14.02
CA GLY A 66 -0.17 4.39 14.51
C GLY A 66 -0.68 5.10 15.74
N ARG A 67 -1.93 4.82 16.14
CA ARG A 67 -2.53 5.34 17.37
C ARG A 67 -2.14 4.56 18.63
N ARG A 68 -1.42 3.48 18.46
CA ARG A 68 -0.93 2.58 19.53
C ARG A 68 0.28 1.82 19.06
N GLU A 69 1.14 1.47 19.96
CA GLU A 69 2.24 0.55 19.72
C GLU A 69 1.74 -0.88 19.41
N LEU A 70 2.44 -1.57 18.54
CA LEU A 70 2.13 -2.94 18.15
C LEU A 70 3.07 -3.89 18.91
N ARG A 71 2.56 -5.07 19.26
CA ARG A 71 3.38 -6.18 19.78
C ARG A 71 4.10 -6.87 18.63
N LEU A 72 5.00 -6.13 18.00
CA LEU A 72 5.82 -6.61 16.89
C LEU A 72 7.23 -6.07 17.12
N GLU A 73 8.21 -6.95 17.04
CA GLU A 73 9.63 -6.64 17.15
C GLU A 73 10.31 -7.10 15.87
N GLY A 74 11.37 -6.42 15.47
CA GLY A 74 12.18 -6.77 14.30
C GLY A 74 13.32 -5.78 14.12
N GLU A 75 14.39 -6.24 13.52
CA GLU A 75 15.52 -5.38 13.20
C GLU A 75 15.09 -4.30 12.21
N GLY A 76 15.44 -3.05 12.50
CA GLY A 76 15.08 -1.89 11.67
C GLY A 76 13.63 -1.41 11.83
N LEU A 77 12.82 -1.99 12.75
CA LEU A 77 11.48 -1.50 13.05
C LEU A 77 11.54 -0.29 13.99
N GLU A 78 10.89 0.78 13.57
CA GLU A 78 10.65 1.97 14.40
C GLU A 78 9.14 2.21 14.51
N GLN A 79 8.63 2.26 15.73
CA GLN A 79 7.21 2.47 15.98
C GLN A 79 7.00 3.83 16.67
N HIS A 80 6.09 4.65 16.12
CA HIS A 80 5.71 5.91 16.71
C HIS A 80 4.20 5.96 16.91
N VAL A 81 3.81 6.25 18.15
CA VAL A 81 2.41 6.54 18.48
C VAL A 81 2.16 8.01 18.20
N ILE A 82 1.27 8.28 17.27
CA ILE A 82 1.00 9.63 16.78
C ILE A 82 -0.47 10.01 16.92
N ASP A 83 -0.72 11.31 16.98
CA ASP A 83 -2.04 11.89 16.83
C ASP A 83 -2.27 12.29 15.36
N PHE A 84 -3.18 11.59 14.68
CA PHE A 84 -3.54 11.89 13.30
C PHE A 84 -4.27 13.23 13.12
N ASP A 85 -4.76 13.83 14.19
CA ASP A 85 -5.31 15.19 14.16
C ASP A 85 -4.21 16.26 14.16
N ASN A 86 -2.96 15.88 14.49
CA ASN A 86 -1.80 16.76 14.51
C ASN A 86 -0.61 16.17 13.73
N LEU A 87 -0.83 15.76 12.48
CA LEU A 87 0.18 15.11 11.64
C LEU A 87 1.42 15.98 11.39
N LYS A 88 1.29 17.30 11.39
CA LYS A 88 2.44 18.21 11.20
C LYS A 88 3.50 18.05 12.28
N ALA A 89 3.11 17.70 13.50
CA ALA A 89 4.04 17.43 14.60
C ALA A 89 4.85 16.13 14.38
N CYS A 90 4.48 15.31 13.40
CA CYS A 90 5.09 14.02 13.11
C CYS A 90 5.87 14.03 11.78
N GLN A 91 6.13 15.20 11.21
CA GLN A 91 6.76 15.34 9.89
C GLN A 91 8.15 14.69 9.82
N GLU A 92 8.90 14.69 10.92
CA GLU A 92 10.22 14.05 10.99
C GLU A 92 10.16 12.53 10.75
N PHE A 93 9.03 11.87 11.05
CA PHE A 93 8.82 10.44 10.84
C PHE A 93 8.31 10.09 9.44
N MET A 94 8.05 11.10 8.59
CA MET A 94 7.50 10.88 7.24
C MET A 94 8.58 10.61 6.17
N GLN A 95 9.86 10.63 6.54
CA GLN A 95 10.96 10.43 5.60
C GLN A 95 11.12 8.96 5.24
N ALA A 96 10.67 8.60 4.06
CA ALA A 96 10.75 7.24 3.51
C ALA A 96 10.82 7.28 1.98
N GLN A 97 11.33 6.22 1.35
CA GLN A 97 11.25 6.03 -0.10
C GLN A 97 9.88 5.50 -0.52
N ASP A 98 9.38 4.52 0.21
CA ASP A 98 8.14 3.82 -0.12
C ASP A 98 7.10 3.98 1.01
N VAL A 99 5.90 4.45 0.68
CA VAL A 99 4.80 4.67 1.62
C VAL A 99 3.73 3.61 1.40
N PHE A 100 3.42 2.84 2.44
CA PHE A 100 2.37 1.82 2.44
C PHE A 100 1.18 2.31 3.25
N SER A 101 0.17 2.84 2.58
CA SER A 101 -1.04 3.37 3.20
C SER A 101 -2.12 2.29 3.30
N CYS A 102 -2.21 1.66 4.47
CA CYS A 102 -3.20 0.65 4.83
C CYS A 102 -4.24 1.20 5.83
N LEU A 103 -4.36 2.53 5.93
CA LEU A 103 -5.36 3.16 6.78
C LEU A 103 -6.76 2.85 6.29
N GLY A 104 -7.64 2.59 7.22
CA GLY A 104 -9.05 2.37 6.95
C GLY A 104 -9.79 1.87 8.19
N THR A 105 -11.08 2.10 8.20
CA THR A 105 -11.97 1.63 9.24
C THR A 105 -13.22 0.98 8.62
N THR A 106 -14.18 0.66 9.45
CA THR A 106 -15.51 0.21 9.01
C THR A 106 -16.56 1.17 9.55
N MET A 107 -17.70 1.27 8.90
CA MET A 107 -18.81 2.09 9.41
C MET A 107 -19.16 1.74 10.87
N ALA A 108 -19.13 0.44 11.21
CA ALA A 108 -19.41 -0.03 12.58
C ALA A 108 -18.35 0.44 13.60
N LYS A 109 -17.07 0.52 13.20
CA LYS A 109 -15.98 0.99 14.08
C LYS A 109 -15.90 2.51 14.14
N ALA A 110 -16.19 3.17 13.05
CA ALA A 110 -16.20 4.63 12.97
C ALA A 110 -17.35 5.22 13.79
N GLY A 111 -18.51 4.57 13.82
CA GLY A 111 -19.70 5.05 14.52
C GLY A 111 -20.49 6.12 13.75
N SER A 112 -19.82 6.94 12.94
CA SER A 112 -20.45 7.98 12.12
C SER A 112 -19.81 8.06 10.72
N LYS A 113 -20.55 8.67 9.77
CA LYS A 113 -20.03 8.98 8.44
C LYS A 113 -18.86 9.98 8.50
N ALA A 114 -18.94 10.93 9.43
CA ALA A 114 -17.88 11.93 9.63
C ALA A 114 -16.59 11.28 10.11
N ASP A 115 -16.65 10.40 11.10
CA ASP A 115 -15.46 9.70 11.61
C ASP A 115 -14.91 8.68 10.60
N PHE A 116 -15.81 8.05 9.82
CA PHE A 116 -15.37 7.21 8.70
C PHE A 116 -14.58 8.04 7.68
N TYR A 117 -15.11 9.17 7.24
CA TYR A 117 -14.46 10.06 6.29
C TYR A 117 -13.11 10.57 6.83
N LYS A 118 -13.09 10.92 8.11
CA LYS A 118 -11.86 11.37 8.79
C LYS A 118 -10.74 10.34 8.71
N VAL A 119 -11.04 9.06 8.96
CA VAL A 119 -10.04 7.99 8.95
C VAL A 119 -9.70 7.55 7.52
N ASP A 120 -10.72 7.30 6.69
CA ASP A 120 -10.57 6.67 5.38
C ASP A 120 -10.20 7.65 4.26
N TYR A 121 -10.38 8.96 4.49
CA TYR A 121 -9.97 10.01 3.57
C TYR A 121 -8.96 10.95 4.20
N THR A 122 -9.35 11.72 5.23
CA THR A 122 -8.53 12.85 5.71
C THR A 122 -7.18 12.40 6.21
N TYR A 123 -7.12 11.43 7.12
CA TYR A 123 -5.85 10.94 7.66
C TYR A 123 -4.98 10.27 6.61
N ALA A 124 -5.59 9.47 5.72
CA ALA A 124 -4.87 8.79 4.66
C ALA A 124 -4.27 9.79 3.65
N TYR A 125 -5.05 10.80 3.24
CA TYR A 125 -4.61 11.84 2.31
C TYR A 125 -3.53 12.74 2.90
N GLU A 126 -3.76 13.29 4.11
CA GLU A 126 -2.80 14.19 4.75
C GLU A 126 -1.47 13.49 5.06
N SER A 127 -1.51 12.23 5.49
CA SER A 127 -0.28 11.45 5.70
C SER A 127 0.47 11.22 4.39
N ALA A 128 -0.24 10.84 3.31
CA ALA A 128 0.37 10.66 2.00
C ALA A 128 0.97 11.96 1.46
N LYS A 129 0.28 13.08 1.65
CA LYS A 129 0.75 14.41 1.25
C LYS A 129 2.03 14.81 1.99
N LEU A 130 2.05 14.69 3.32
CA LEU A 130 3.24 14.99 4.13
C LEU A 130 4.44 14.10 3.76
N ALA A 131 4.21 12.82 3.50
CA ALA A 131 5.28 11.93 3.07
C ALA A 131 5.82 12.31 1.67
N ALA A 132 4.96 12.73 0.73
CA ALA A 132 5.39 13.26 -0.55
C ALA A 132 6.22 14.54 -0.40
N GLU A 133 5.79 15.47 0.47
CA GLU A 133 6.52 16.69 0.81
C GLU A 133 7.87 16.39 1.48
N ALA A 134 7.97 15.26 2.22
CA ALA A 134 9.22 14.77 2.80
C ALA A 134 10.11 14.00 1.79
N GLY A 135 9.72 13.91 0.52
CA GLY A 135 10.50 13.33 -0.56
C GLY A 135 10.26 11.84 -0.82
N ALA A 136 9.14 11.29 -0.37
CA ALA A 136 8.78 9.91 -0.68
C ALA A 136 8.58 9.71 -2.20
N ASN A 137 9.10 8.60 -2.74
CA ASN A 137 9.09 8.32 -4.16
C ASN A 137 7.82 7.59 -4.61
N GLN A 138 7.35 6.64 -3.81
CA GLN A 138 6.25 5.76 -4.18
C GLN A 138 5.17 5.70 -3.10
N LEU A 139 3.92 5.65 -3.54
CA LEU A 139 2.76 5.41 -2.68
C LEU A 139 2.05 4.12 -3.08
N MET A 140 1.95 3.18 -2.16
CA MET A 140 1.11 1.98 -2.24
C MET A 140 -0.12 2.21 -1.37
N LEU A 141 -1.30 2.37 -1.99
CA LEU A 141 -2.56 2.67 -1.31
C LEU A 141 -3.53 1.48 -1.37
N VAL A 142 -4.05 1.05 -0.23
CA VAL A 142 -5.18 0.10 -0.18
C VAL A 142 -6.49 0.87 -0.29
N SER A 143 -7.19 0.63 -1.40
CA SER A 143 -8.53 1.15 -1.68
C SER A 143 -9.57 0.01 -1.61
N SER A 144 -10.52 -0.07 -2.52
CA SER A 144 -11.53 -1.12 -2.57
C SER A 144 -12.08 -1.27 -3.98
N VAL A 145 -12.51 -2.47 -4.34
CA VAL A 145 -13.27 -2.69 -5.57
C VAL A 145 -14.49 -1.76 -5.61
N GLY A 146 -14.73 -1.15 -6.75
CA GLY A 146 -15.83 -0.19 -6.94
C GLY A 146 -15.58 1.20 -6.33
N ALA A 147 -14.34 1.51 -5.95
CA ALA A 147 -13.96 2.87 -5.54
C ALA A 147 -14.17 3.85 -6.71
N ASP A 148 -15.13 4.77 -6.51
CA ASP A 148 -15.57 5.72 -7.52
C ASP A 148 -16.06 6.99 -6.81
N PRO A 149 -15.51 8.18 -7.10
CA PRO A 149 -15.90 9.44 -6.47
C PRO A 149 -17.38 9.81 -6.74
N ASP A 150 -17.96 9.29 -7.83
CA ASP A 150 -19.36 9.54 -8.21
C ASP A 150 -20.32 8.44 -7.70
N SER A 151 -19.81 7.48 -6.91
CA SER A 151 -20.63 6.40 -6.38
C SER A 151 -21.76 6.89 -5.48
N LEU A 152 -22.96 6.33 -5.64
CA LEU A 152 -24.07 6.53 -4.75
C LEU A 152 -23.85 5.95 -3.34
N PHE A 153 -23.00 4.94 -3.24
CA PHE A 153 -22.67 4.31 -1.97
C PHE A 153 -21.56 5.08 -1.26
N PHE A 154 -21.83 5.55 -0.06
CA PHE A 154 -20.92 6.38 0.73
C PHE A 154 -19.50 5.77 0.86
N TYR A 155 -19.40 4.48 1.16
CA TYR A 155 -18.13 3.79 1.33
C TYR A 155 -17.26 3.86 0.07
N THR A 156 -17.80 3.43 -1.08
CA THR A 156 -17.06 3.41 -2.36
C THR A 156 -16.78 4.80 -2.87
N ARG A 157 -17.65 5.77 -2.59
CA ARG A 157 -17.41 7.17 -2.90
C ARG A 157 -16.21 7.73 -2.14
N VAL A 158 -16.13 7.54 -0.82
CA VAL A 158 -14.98 8.02 -0.02
C VAL A 158 -13.67 7.39 -0.49
N LYS A 159 -13.67 6.09 -0.83
CA LYS A 159 -12.49 5.41 -1.39
C LYS A 159 -12.12 5.94 -2.77
N GLY A 160 -13.10 6.27 -3.60
CA GLY A 160 -12.90 6.91 -4.90
C GLY A 160 -12.32 8.31 -4.77
N GLU A 161 -12.90 9.15 -3.90
CA GLU A 161 -12.42 10.50 -3.61
C GLU A 161 -10.95 10.48 -3.15
N LEU A 162 -10.58 9.56 -2.22
CA LEU A 162 -9.20 9.40 -1.79
C LEU A 162 -8.28 8.99 -2.96
N SER A 163 -8.70 8.01 -3.76
CA SER A 163 -7.93 7.54 -4.90
C SER A 163 -7.65 8.66 -5.90
N GLU A 164 -8.64 9.50 -6.20
CA GLU A 164 -8.45 10.65 -7.09
C GLU A 164 -7.62 11.78 -6.46
N ALA A 165 -7.74 12.00 -5.15
CA ALA A 165 -6.98 13.02 -4.45
C ALA A 165 -5.47 12.68 -4.42
N VAL A 166 -5.09 11.44 -4.07
CA VAL A 166 -3.68 11.03 -3.99
C VAL A 166 -3.00 11.03 -5.36
N ARG A 167 -3.72 10.80 -6.45
CA ARG A 167 -3.19 10.84 -7.82
C ARG A 167 -2.63 12.20 -8.23
N LYS A 168 -2.99 13.26 -7.52
CA LYS A 168 -2.51 14.63 -7.74
C LYS A 168 -1.25 14.96 -6.93
N LEU A 169 -0.83 14.06 -6.03
CA LEU A 169 0.36 14.24 -5.22
C LEU A 169 1.63 13.97 -6.06
N PRO A 170 2.76 14.63 -5.76
CA PRO A 170 3.98 14.57 -6.56
C PRO A 170 4.82 13.30 -6.29
N TYR A 171 4.18 12.13 -6.26
CA TYR A 171 4.89 10.86 -6.23
C TYR A 171 5.38 10.47 -7.62
N TRP A 172 6.53 9.86 -7.69
CA TRP A 172 7.05 9.26 -8.91
C TRP A 172 6.20 8.07 -9.38
N ALA A 173 5.69 7.27 -8.42
CA ALA A 173 4.77 6.19 -8.69
C ALA A 173 3.65 6.10 -7.64
N ILE A 174 2.43 5.84 -8.10
CA ILE A 174 1.26 5.62 -7.24
C ILE A 174 0.60 4.31 -7.65
N HIS A 175 0.53 3.37 -6.72
CA HIS A 175 -0.05 2.05 -6.87
C HIS A 175 -1.31 1.94 -6.01
N ILE A 176 -2.48 1.81 -6.63
CA ILE A 176 -3.77 1.71 -5.94
C ILE A 176 -4.27 0.27 -6.02
N PHE A 177 -4.39 -0.39 -4.86
CA PHE A 177 -4.85 -1.76 -4.73
C PHE A 177 -6.33 -1.75 -4.36
N GLU A 178 -7.16 -2.40 -5.18
CA GLU A 178 -8.62 -2.43 -5.07
C GLU A 178 -9.12 -3.85 -4.77
N PRO A 179 -8.77 -4.42 -3.60
CA PRO A 179 -9.27 -5.73 -3.25
C PRO A 179 -10.79 -5.71 -3.07
N SER A 180 -11.42 -6.83 -3.36
CA SER A 180 -12.81 -7.08 -3.03
C SER A 180 -12.95 -7.50 -1.56
N VAL A 181 -13.43 -8.69 -1.28
CA VAL A 181 -13.51 -9.23 0.08
C VAL A 181 -12.11 -9.65 0.54
N LEU A 182 -11.64 -9.05 1.64
CA LEU A 182 -10.39 -9.41 2.28
C LEU A 182 -10.57 -10.62 3.19
N LEU A 183 -9.82 -11.66 2.92
CA LEU A 183 -9.72 -12.87 3.75
C LEU A 183 -8.50 -12.76 4.68
N GLY A 184 -8.55 -13.41 5.85
CA GLY A 184 -7.42 -13.50 6.78
C GLY A 184 -7.83 -13.57 8.24
N PRO A 185 -6.88 -13.84 9.16
CA PRO A 185 -7.12 -13.92 10.58
C PRO A 185 -7.49 -12.54 11.14
N ARG A 186 -8.74 -12.36 11.55
CA ARG A 186 -9.22 -11.12 12.17
C ARG A 186 -9.42 -11.35 13.66
N LYS A 187 -8.95 -10.39 14.48
CA LYS A 187 -9.19 -10.40 15.94
C LYS A 187 -10.66 -10.14 16.29
N GLU A 188 -11.43 -9.55 15.38
CA GLU A 188 -12.84 -9.24 15.56
C GLU A 188 -13.65 -9.82 14.42
N GLN A 189 -14.62 -10.65 14.78
CA GLN A 189 -15.55 -11.26 13.84
C GLN A 189 -16.60 -10.25 13.43
N ARG A 190 -16.71 -9.97 12.13
CA ARG A 190 -17.87 -9.25 11.59
C ARG A 190 -19.05 -10.21 11.57
N LEU A 191 -20.08 -9.91 12.37
CA LEU A 191 -21.35 -10.64 12.36
C LEU A 191 -21.90 -10.62 10.92
N GLY A 192 -22.11 -11.78 10.32
CA GLY A 192 -22.58 -11.96 8.93
C GLY A 192 -21.50 -12.29 7.89
N GLU A 193 -20.22 -11.94 8.09
CA GLU A 193 -19.15 -12.27 7.13
C GLU A 193 -18.71 -13.74 7.16
N GLN A 194 -18.89 -14.44 8.30
CA GLN A 194 -18.43 -15.85 8.40
C GLN A 194 -19.13 -16.77 7.39
N LEU A 195 -20.42 -16.55 7.15
CA LEU A 195 -21.16 -17.34 6.16
C LEU A 195 -20.75 -16.97 4.75
N ALA A 196 -20.60 -15.66 4.48
CA ALA A 196 -20.13 -15.16 3.20
C ALA A 196 -18.68 -15.59 2.91
N VAL A 197 -17.76 -15.48 3.88
CA VAL A 197 -16.36 -15.92 3.75
C VAL A 197 -16.24 -17.42 3.54
N ARG A 198 -17.05 -18.25 4.25
CA ARG A 198 -17.05 -19.71 4.06
C ARG A 198 -17.56 -20.13 2.68
N LEU A 199 -18.62 -19.46 2.19
CA LEU A 199 -19.15 -19.68 0.85
C LEU A 199 -18.18 -19.17 -0.23
N THR A 200 -17.58 -18.00 -0.05
CA THR A 200 -16.68 -17.38 -1.02
C THR A 200 -15.33 -18.08 -1.13
N LYS A 201 -14.76 -18.64 -0.04
CA LYS A 201 -13.51 -19.42 -0.12
C LYS A 201 -13.63 -20.61 -1.07
N ASN A 202 -14.76 -21.29 -1.07
CA ASN A 202 -14.98 -22.47 -1.92
C ASN A 202 -15.18 -22.09 -3.39
N ILE A 203 -15.68 -20.90 -3.71
CA ILE A 203 -15.92 -20.45 -5.08
C ILE A 203 -14.83 -19.52 -5.62
N ALA A 204 -13.98 -18.97 -4.76
CA ALA A 204 -12.89 -18.05 -5.15
C ALA A 204 -12.01 -18.57 -6.31
N PRO A 205 -11.61 -19.87 -6.36
CA PRO A 205 -10.84 -20.41 -7.48
C PRO A 205 -11.55 -20.34 -8.83
N TYR A 206 -12.89 -20.28 -8.82
CA TYR A 206 -13.72 -20.25 -10.04
C TYR A 206 -14.08 -18.83 -10.47
N ILE A 207 -13.85 -17.82 -9.62
CA ILE A 207 -14.06 -16.40 -9.94
C ILE A 207 -12.80 -15.89 -10.64
N ARG A 208 -12.74 -16.06 -11.98
CA ARG A 208 -11.63 -15.64 -12.83
C ARG A 208 -12.14 -15.00 -14.12
N GLY A 209 -11.26 -14.18 -14.74
CA GLY A 209 -11.50 -13.58 -16.04
C GLY A 209 -11.94 -12.10 -15.95
N PRO A 210 -11.87 -11.38 -17.08
CA PRO A 210 -11.86 -9.91 -17.11
C PRO A 210 -13.13 -9.23 -16.59
N ARG A 211 -14.25 -9.97 -16.48
CA ARG A 211 -15.53 -9.42 -16.00
C ARG A 211 -15.78 -9.68 -14.51
N ILE A 212 -15.35 -10.82 -13.99
CA ILE A 212 -15.68 -11.27 -12.63
C ILE A 212 -14.47 -11.37 -11.71
N GLY A 213 -13.25 -11.49 -12.25
CA GLY A 213 -12.01 -11.64 -11.49
C GLY A 213 -11.77 -10.52 -10.47
N LYS A 214 -12.19 -9.29 -10.80
CA LYS A 214 -12.12 -8.15 -9.87
C LYS A 214 -12.92 -8.33 -8.57
N TYR A 215 -13.88 -9.23 -8.54
CA TYR A 215 -14.69 -9.56 -7.34
C TYR A 215 -14.18 -10.79 -6.59
N ARG A 216 -13.08 -11.40 -7.06
CA ARG A 216 -12.45 -12.53 -6.38
C ARG A 216 -12.05 -12.13 -4.95
N PRO A 217 -12.42 -12.90 -3.92
CA PRO A 217 -11.89 -12.72 -2.57
C PRO A 217 -10.37 -12.90 -2.56
N VAL A 218 -9.66 -12.07 -1.82
CA VAL A 218 -8.19 -12.04 -1.76
C VAL A 218 -7.74 -12.16 -0.32
N GLU A 219 -6.72 -12.98 -0.07
CA GLU A 219 -6.07 -13.01 1.25
C GLU A 219 -5.33 -11.68 1.49
N ALA A 220 -5.45 -11.16 2.70
CA ALA A 220 -4.79 -9.90 3.05
C ALA A 220 -3.25 -9.99 2.97
N GLU A 221 -2.72 -11.19 3.15
CA GLU A 221 -1.31 -11.50 2.94
C GLU A 221 -0.91 -11.33 1.48
N ASP A 222 -1.76 -11.75 0.54
CA ASP A 222 -1.51 -11.58 -0.90
C ASP A 222 -1.55 -10.12 -1.30
N VAL A 223 -2.44 -9.31 -0.69
CA VAL A 223 -2.44 -7.85 -0.91
C VAL A 223 -1.09 -7.26 -0.46
N ALA A 224 -0.58 -7.65 0.71
CA ALA A 224 0.71 -7.18 1.20
C ALA A 224 1.86 -7.59 0.26
N LYS A 225 1.89 -8.85 -0.22
CA LYS A 225 2.87 -9.33 -1.21
C LYS A 225 2.81 -8.52 -2.50
N ALA A 226 1.62 -8.29 -3.03
CA ALA A 226 1.43 -7.50 -4.25
C ALA A 226 1.90 -6.05 -4.08
N MET A 227 1.63 -5.43 -2.93
CA MET A 227 2.11 -4.07 -2.62
C MET A 227 3.64 -4.00 -2.61
N ILE A 228 4.31 -4.95 -1.99
CA ILE A 228 5.78 -5.01 -1.95
C ILE A 228 6.34 -5.32 -3.34
N THR A 229 5.72 -6.25 -4.08
CA THR A 229 6.11 -6.56 -5.47
C THR A 229 6.02 -5.31 -6.36
N ALA A 230 4.96 -4.52 -6.26
CA ALA A 230 4.82 -3.28 -6.99
C ALA A 230 5.91 -2.26 -6.62
N ALA A 231 6.19 -2.10 -5.32
CA ALA A 231 7.25 -1.19 -4.83
C ALA A 231 8.65 -1.59 -5.31
N GLN A 232 8.91 -2.88 -5.55
CA GLN A 232 10.17 -3.37 -6.08
C GLN A 232 10.22 -3.35 -7.61
N GLY A 233 9.06 -3.33 -8.28
CA GLY A 233 8.97 -3.30 -9.75
C GLY A 233 9.43 -2.00 -10.37
N LEU A 234 9.57 -0.93 -9.59
CA LEU A 234 10.06 0.39 -10.01
C LEU A 234 9.39 0.89 -11.30
N GLN A 235 8.08 0.77 -11.39
CA GLN A 235 7.30 1.24 -12.52
C GLN A 235 6.78 2.66 -12.25
N PRO A 236 7.16 3.67 -13.06
CA PRO A 236 6.71 5.03 -12.89
C PRO A 236 5.25 5.21 -13.28
N GLY A 237 4.61 6.23 -12.71
CA GLY A 237 3.25 6.61 -13.08
C GLY A 237 2.19 6.08 -12.12
N GLN A 238 0.98 5.90 -12.62
CA GLN A 238 -0.18 5.58 -11.78
C GLN A 238 -0.82 4.28 -12.24
N MET A 239 -0.88 3.30 -11.34
CA MET A 239 -1.42 1.97 -11.60
C MET A 239 -2.56 1.63 -10.63
N ARG A 240 -3.53 0.85 -11.12
CA ARG A 240 -4.62 0.30 -10.31
C ARG A 240 -4.62 -1.22 -10.48
N TYR A 241 -4.78 -1.92 -9.38
CA TYR A 241 -4.73 -3.38 -9.32
C TYR A 241 -6.01 -3.91 -8.69
N ASP A 242 -6.79 -4.64 -9.47
CA ASP A 242 -7.97 -5.35 -8.99
C ASP A 242 -7.60 -6.66 -8.26
N SER A 243 -8.60 -7.35 -7.72
CA SER A 243 -8.39 -8.59 -6.97
C SER A 243 -7.69 -9.69 -7.76
N GLU A 244 -7.95 -9.81 -9.06
CA GLU A 244 -7.32 -10.83 -9.91
C GLU A 244 -5.85 -10.51 -10.11
N THR A 245 -5.55 -9.26 -10.47
CA THR A 245 -4.17 -8.78 -10.64
C THR A 245 -3.37 -8.89 -9.34
N ILE A 246 -3.97 -8.52 -8.19
CA ILE A 246 -3.35 -8.67 -6.87
C ILE A 246 -2.98 -10.13 -6.60
N TYR A 247 -3.93 -11.06 -6.87
CA TYR A 247 -3.69 -12.48 -6.70
C TYR A 247 -2.54 -12.98 -7.60
N ASP A 248 -2.54 -12.60 -8.87
CA ASP A 248 -1.51 -13.01 -9.81
C ASP A 248 -0.13 -12.47 -9.43
N MET A 249 -0.02 -11.20 -9.03
CA MET A 249 1.22 -10.60 -8.54
C MET A 249 1.77 -11.33 -7.30
N ALA A 250 0.90 -11.68 -6.36
CA ALA A 250 1.30 -12.37 -5.13
C ALA A 250 1.77 -13.81 -5.38
N ASN A 251 1.31 -14.44 -6.47
CA ASN A 251 1.56 -15.86 -6.77
C ASN A 251 2.46 -16.10 -7.99
N ALA A 252 2.95 -15.06 -8.64
CA ALA A 252 3.78 -15.17 -9.85
C ALA A 252 5.03 -16.06 -9.64
N ASN A 253 5.71 -15.92 -8.51
CA ASN A 253 6.90 -16.72 -8.20
C ASN A 253 6.60 -18.19 -7.84
N THR A 254 5.38 -18.48 -7.44
CA THR A 254 4.98 -19.86 -7.10
C THR A 254 4.70 -20.70 -8.34
N GLN A 255 4.43 -20.07 -9.48
CA GLN A 255 4.19 -20.77 -10.75
C GLN A 255 5.47 -21.18 -11.49
N LEU A 256 6.60 -20.54 -11.19
CA LEU A 256 7.91 -20.89 -11.77
C LEU A 256 8.58 -22.10 -11.11
N LEU A 257 8.02 -22.58 -9.98
CA LEU A 257 8.53 -23.72 -9.21
C LEU A 257 7.68 -25.00 -9.38
N ARG A 258 6.72 -25.00 -10.28
CA ARG A 258 5.92 -26.17 -10.69
C ARG A 258 6.16 -26.51 -12.16
#